data_28cbb86a03399a12d0c4aa56af37999d
#
_entry.id   28cbb86a03399a12d0c4aa56af37999d
#
_cell.length_a   1.000
_cell.length_b   1.000
_cell.length_c   1.000
_cell.angle_alpha   90.00
_cell.angle_beta   90.00
_cell.angle_gamma   90.00
#
_symmetry.space_group_name_H-M   'P 1'
#
loop_
_entity.id
_entity.type
_entity.pdbx_description
1 polymer ?
#
loop_
_entity_poly.entity_id
_entity_poly.type
_entity_poly.pdbx_seq_one_letter_code
_entity_poly.pdbx_strand_id
1 'polypeptide(L)'
;MELTLRKSFKIFAPASSLRRRVAISLAVVRLVLVPVIFLAVYYLFEMGVIVDRIVNVDAPVAALAEQASVEMLDARRAERSYFLLRDTQYLQANKESLSRLKTIFGRIRGLAPEQDPAQEGLRNVDRYEQQFDAAVSLAETPGSTALERVQEVVRAYEKDLNDLLQQAHRKTRVRLVDDLRSQVGSFDTKIVSTVEAGDPTLQRVAPALQASSQQVLDVASELERRGWARVQQDHSEARRLLYRAEWVLSIVSALTLLFSVWVSFVIPRQVVKPLVELRNAVDHAASGNYQIEFELRGEGELVDLAKSVRNLIARLNQAG
;
A
#
# COMPACT_ATOMS: atom_id res chain seq x y z
N MET A 1 18.32 43.90 17.44
CA MET A 1 18.27 42.56 16.85
C MET A 1 18.94 42.50 15.45
N GLU A 2 19.66 43.55 15.03
CA GLU A 2 20.34 43.64 13.71
C GLU A 2 21.86 43.31 13.72
N LEU A 3 22.45 43.22 14.88
CA LEU A 3 23.95 43.07 15.02
C LEU A 3 24.42 41.60 14.99
N THR A 4 23.55 40.63 15.13
CA THR A 4 23.93 39.20 15.19
C THR A 4 23.97 38.52 13.81
N LEU A 5 23.27 39.02 12.82
CA LEU A 5 23.27 38.49 11.46
C LEU A 5 24.51 38.81 10.64
N ARG A 6 25.26 39.85 11.03
CA ARG A 6 26.47 40.28 10.30
C ARG A 6 27.74 39.45 10.63
N LYS A 7 27.72 38.71 11.74
CA LYS A 7 28.87 37.90 12.21
C LYS A 7 28.88 36.48 11.58
N SER A 8 27.74 35.93 11.21
CA SER A 8 27.67 34.59 10.65
C SER A 8 28.08 34.50 9.17
N PHE A 9 28.11 35.63 8.44
CA PHE A 9 28.49 35.67 7.03
C PHE A 9 30.02 35.71 6.79
N LYS A 10 30.87 35.84 7.84
CA LYS A 10 32.32 35.85 7.68
C LYS A 10 32.97 34.46 7.56
N ILE A 11 32.20 33.38 7.74
CA ILE A 11 32.72 32.00 7.65
C ILE A 11 33.02 31.58 6.21
N PHE A 12 32.50 32.29 5.19
CA PHE A 12 32.71 31.99 3.78
C PHE A 12 33.72 32.88 3.05
N ALA A 13 34.56 33.62 3.77
CA ALA A 13 35.65 34.41 3.19
C ALA A 13 37.01 33.87 3.62
N PRO A 14 37.50 32.77 3.09
CA PRO A 14 38.93 32.49 3.13
C PRO A 14 39.58 33.03 1.85
N ALA A 15 40.77 33.56 1.97
CA ALA A 15 41.73 33.75 0.91
C ALA A 15 41.96 32.42 0.18
N SER A 16 41.14 32.15 -0.85
CA SER A 16 41.17 30.86 -1.50
C SER A 16 41.19 31.02 -3.00
N SER A 17 42.05 30.25 -3.63
CA SER A 17 42.23 30.16 -5.07
C SER A 17 40.88 30.02 -5.80
N LEU A 18 40.78 30.57 -7.01
CA LEU A 18 39.63 30.48 -7.91
C LEU A 18 39.13 29.01 -8.03
N ARG A 19 40.10 28.10 -8.15
CA ARG A 19 39.88 26.65 -8.21
C ARG A 19 39.14 26.16 -6.97
N ARG A 20 39.49 26.65 -5.79
CA ARG A 20 38.86 26.25 -4.52
C ARG A 20 37.44 26.82 -4.40
N ARG A 21 37.16 28.03 -4.88
CA ARG A 21 35.83 28.64 -4.88
C ARG A 21 34.88 27.88 -5.81
N VAL A 22 35.30 27.51 -7.02
CA VAL A 22 34.54 26.70 -7.95
C VAL A 22 34.33 25.28 -7.38
N ALA A 23 35.36 24.67 -6.79
CA ALA A 23 35.23 23.37 -6.16
C ALA A 23 34.24 23.37 -4.99
N ILE A 24 34.27 24.42 -4.13
CA ILE A 24 33.32 24.56 -3.02
C ILE A 24 31.89 24.75 -3.53
N SER A 25 31.66 25.56 -4.58
CA SER A 25 30.30 25.74 -5.13
C SER A 25 29.73 24.44 -5.70
N LEU A 26 30.54 23.64 -6.40
CA LEU A 26 30.17 22.31 -6.88
C LEU A 26 29.95 21.32 -5.72
N ALA A 27 30.79 21.36 -4.69
CA ALA A 27 30.64 20.52 -3.51
C ALA A 27 29.33 20.82 -2.76
N VAL A 28 28.96 22.10 -2.63
CA VAL A 28 27.71 22.52 -1.98
C VAL A 28 26.49 22.08 -2.79
N VAL A 29 26.52 22.19 -4.13
CA VAL A 29 25.44 21.69 -5.00
C VAL A 29 25.26 20.18 -4.78
N ARG A 30 26.36 19.41 -4.76
CA ARG A 30 26.31 17.97 -4.49
C ARG A 30 25.82 17.67 -3.08
N LEU A 31 26.25 18.42 -2.08
CA LEU A 31 25.84 18.27 -0.68
C LEU A 31 24.33 18.47 -0.50
N VAL A 32 23.70 19.34 -1.28
CA VAL A 32 22.25 19.55 -1.25
C VAL A 32 21.51 18.47 -2.06
N LEU A 33 22.05 18.04 -3.20
CA LEU A 33 21.39 17.08 -4.08
C LEU A 33 21.35 15.66 -3.49
N VAL A 34 22.44 15.23 -2.85
CA VAL A 34 22.56 13.88 -2.29
C VAL A 34 21.49 13.57 -1.24
N PRO A 35 21.22 14.41 -0.23
CA PRO A 35 20.14 14.17 0.72
C PRO A 35 18.75 14.11 0.08
N VAL A 36 18.50 14.90 -0.98
CA VAL A 36 17.21 14.88 -1.70
C VAL A 36 16.99 13.52 -2.35
N ILE A 37 18.01 12.99 -3.01
CA ILE A 37 17.94 11.67 -3.65
C ILE A 37 17.72 10.58 -2.59
N PHE A 38 18.50 10.61 -1.51
CA PHE A 38 18.33 9.63 -0.42
C PHE A 38 16.93 9.68 0.20
N LEU A 39 16.40 10.88 0.42
CA LEU A 39 15.07 11.06 0.96
C LEU A 39 13.98 10.54 0.01
N ALA A 40 14.10 10.81 -1.28
CA ALA A 40 13.19 10.31 -2.30
C ALA A 40 13.21 8.77 -2.37
N VAL A 41 14.40 8.17 -2.37
CA VAL A 41 14.57 6.71 -2.36
C VAL A 41 13.99 6.10 -1.08
N TYR A 42 14.21 6.72 0.08
CA TYR A 42 13.65 6.27 1.36
C TYR A 42 12.11 6.22 1.31
N TYR A 43 11.46 7.30 0.88
CA TYR A 43 9.98 7.33 0.77
C TYR A 43 9.44 6.33 -0.26
N LEU A 44 10.14 6.15 -1.38
CA LEU A 44 9.75 5.15 -2.38
C LEU A 44 9.85 3.72 -1.83
N PHE A 45 10.90 3.44 -1.06
CA PHE A 45 11.07 2.12 -0.44
C PHE A 45 9.98 1.84 0.60
N GLU A 46 9.72 2.79 1.50
CA GLU A 46 8.70 2.66 2.54
C GLU A 46 7.28 2.49 1.94
N MET A 47 6.99 3.27 0.88
CA MET A 47 5.75 3.11 0.11
C MET A 47 5.66 1.74 -0.55
N GLY A 48 6.76 1.23 -1.10
CA GLY A 48 6.83 -0.10 -1.70
C GLY A 48 6.45 -1.20 -0.71
N VAL A 49 6.93 -1.14 0.52
CA VAL A 49 6.63 -2.12 1.58
C VAL A 49 5.13 -2.12 1.93
N ILE A 50 4.51 -0.94 2.05
CA ILE A 50 3.08 -0.82 2.36
C ILE A 50 2.24 -1.38 1.21
N VAL A 51 2.54 -0.99 -0.03
CA VAL A 51 1.82 -1.48 -1.21
C VAL A 51 1.96 -2.99 -1.37
N ASP A 52 3.15 -3.53 -1.16
CA ASP A 52 3.41 -4.98 -1.21
C ASP A 52 2.55 -5.74 -0.20
N ARG A 53 2.45 -5.25 1.04
CA ARG A 53 1.59 -5.84 2.07
C ARG A 53 0.13 -5.82 1.68
N ILE A 54 -0.38 -4.68 1.21
CA ILE A 54 -1.78 -4.55 0.77
C ILE A 54 -2.09 -5.55 -0.34
N VAL A 55 -1.24 -5.60 -1.38
CA VAL A 55 -1.51 -6.38 -2.59
C VAL A 55 -1.29 -7.88 -2.35
N ASN A 56 -0.27 -8.26 -1.60
CA ASN A 56 0.14 -9.66 -1.48
C ASN A 56 -0.36 -10.35 -0.21
N VAL A 57 -0.85 -9.61 0.79
CA VAL A 57 -1.32 -10.19 2.06
C VAL A 57 -2.74 -9.78 2.40
N ASP A 58 -3.01 -8.50 2.65
CA ASP A 58 -4.26 -8.08 3.29
C ASP A 58 -5.47 -8.18 2.35
N ALA A 59 -5.35 -7.71 1.11
CA ALA A 59 -6.43 -7.81 0.14
C ALA A 59 -6.72 -9.27 -0.28
N PRO A 60 -5.74 -10.14 -0.55
CA PRO A 60 -5.98 -11.57 -0.77
C PRO A 60 -6.62 -12.28 0.43
N VAL A 61 -6.22 -11.96 1.66
CA VAL A 61 -6.83 -12.54 2.88
C VAL A 61 -8.30 -12.13 2.98
N ALA A 62 -8.63 -10.87 2.78
CA ALA A 62 -10.02 -10.39 2.81
C ALA A 62 -10.88 -11.06 1.72
N ALA A 63 -10.36 -11.15 0.49
CA ALA A 63 -11.06 -11.80 -0.62
C ALA A 63 -11.27 -13.31 -0.40
N LEU A 64 -10.26 -14.00 0.15
CA LEU A 64 -10.38 -15.42 0.51
C LEU A 64 -11.37 -15.63 1.65
N ALA A 65 -11.42 -14.74 2.64
CA ALA A 65 -12.38 -14.82 3.74
C ALA A 65 -13.83 -14.62 3.25
N GLU A 66 -14.05 -13.69 2.33
CA GLU A 66 -15.33 -13.52 1.65
C GLU A 66 -15.72 -14.81 0.88
N GLN A 67 -14.78 -15.38 0.12
CA GLN A 67 -14.98 -16.65 -0.56
C GLN A 67 -15.31 -17.80 0.41
N ALA A 68 -14.65 -17.84 1.58
CA ALA A 68 -14.95 -18.84 2.63
C ALA A 68 -16.41 -18.72 3.11
N SER A 69 -16.94 -17.51 3.25
CA SER A 69 -18.35 -17.29 3.59
C SER A 69 -19.28 -17.86 2.53
N VAL A 70 -18.99 -17.65 1.24
CA VAL A 70 -19.77 -18.19 0.12
C VAL A 70 -19.75 -19.72 0.13
N GLU A 71 -18.58 -20.34 0.28
CA GLU A 71 -18.47 -21.81 0.31
C GLU A 71 -19.20 -22.42 1.53
N MET A 72 -19.18 -21.75 2.68
CA MET A 72 -19.95 -22.23 3.85
C MET A 72 -21.45 -22.13 3.63
N LEU A 73 -21.94 -21.06 2.99
CA LEU A 73 -23.35 -20.93 2.64
C LEU A 73 -23.79 -21.98 1.60
N ASP A 74 -22.91 -22.31 0.63
CA ASP A 74 -23.18 -23.38 -0.35
C ASP A 74 -23.19 -24.76 0.35
N ALA A 75 -22.27 -25.04 1.27
CA ALA A 75 -22.27 -26.25 2.07
C ALA A 75 -23.57 -26.40 2.88
N ARG A 76 -24.05 -25.30 3.51
CA ARG A 76 -25.33 -25.29 4.21
C ARG A 76 -26.54 -25.53 3.31
N ARG A 77 -26.54 -24.94 2.13
CA ARG A 77 -27.57 -25.21 1.13
C ARG A 77 -27.61 -26.70 0.82
N ALA A 78 -26.45 -27.28 0.49
CA ALA A 78 -26.35 -28.70 0.16
C ALA A 78 -26.75 -29.60 1.34
N GLU A 79 -26.38 -29.26 2.58
CA GLU A 79 -26.83 -29.92 3.81
C GLU A 79 -28.37 -29.97 3.86
N ARG A 80 -29.02 -28.82 3.70
CA ARG A 80 -30.49 -28.74 3.75
C ARG A 80 -31.16 -29.52 2.64
N SER A 81 -30.68 -29.38 1.42
CA SER A 81 -31.19 -30.10 0.28
C SER A 81 -31.05 -31.63 0.46
N TYR A 82 -29.92 -32.08 1.03
CA TYR A 82 -29.73 -33.51 1.36
C TYR A 82 -30.77 -34.01 2.35
N PHE A 83 -31.00 -33.34 3.48
CA PHE A 83 -31.96 -33.76 4.47
C PHE A 83 -33.41 -33.73 3.96
N LEU A 84 -33.72 -32.84 3.03
CA LEU A 84 -35.06 -32.71 2.45
C LEU A 84 -35.32 -33.68 1.31
N LEU A 85 -34.36 -33.84 0.41
CA LEU A 85 -34.55 -34.59 -0.85
C LEU A 85 -33.96 -36.00 -0.75
N ARG A 86 -33.09 -36.27 0.21
CA ARG A 86 -32.37 -37.55 0.39
C ARG A 86 -31.58 -37.97 -0.85
N ASP A 87 -31.13 -36.97 -1.65
CA ASP A 87 -30.32 -37.21 -2.83
C ASP A 87 -28.82 -37.10 -2.48
N THR A 88 -28.11 -38.15 -2.83
CA THR A 88 -26.66 -38.26 -2.54
C THR A 88 -25.80 -37.24 -3.28
N GLN A 89 -26.32 -36.63 -4.36
CA GLN A 89 -25.62 -35.53 -5.03
C GLN A 89 -25.38 -34.33 -4.12
N TYR A 90 -26.34 -34.03 -3.21
CA TYR A 90 -26.19 -32.95 -2.24
C TYR A 90 -25.19 -33.28 -1.12
N LEU A 91 -25.09 -34.55 -0.75
CA LEU A 91 -24.05 -35.01 0.16
C LEU A 91 -22.65 -34.77 -0.45
N GLN A 92 -22.52 -35.12 -1.72
CA GLN A 92 -21.25 -34.89 -2.43
C GLN A 92 -20.94 -33.39 -2.57
N ALA A 93 -21.95 -32.59 -2.94
CA ALA A 93 -21.81 -31.13 -3.06
C ALA A 93 -21.37 -30.48 -1.72
N ASN A 94 -21.95 -30.91 -0.59
CA ASN A 94 -21.55 -30.44 0.73
C ASN A 94 -20.06 -30.76 0.99
N LYS A 95 -19.63 -31.99 0.78
CA LYS A 95 -18.24 -32.42 0.98
C LYS A 95 -17.25 -31.66 0.09
N GLU A 96 -17.62 -31.37 -1.14
CA GLU A 96 -16.81 -30.56 -2.07
C GLU A 96 -16.68 -29.11 -1.57
N SER A 97 -17.77 -28.48 -1.12
CA SER A 97 -17.71 -27.13 -0.55
C SER A 97 -16.86 -27.09 0.73
N LEU A 98 -16.95 -28.09 1.61
CA LEU A 98 -16.10 -28.19 2.80
C LEU A 98 -14.62 -28.38 2.45
N SER A 99 -14.32 -29.17 1.43
CA SER A 99 -12.95 -29.35 0.93
C SER A 99 -12.36 -28.03 0.39
N ARG A 100 -13.15 -27.29 -0.41
CA ARG A 100 -12.77 -25.95 -0.89
C ARG A 100 -12.56 -25.00 0.28
N LEU A 101 -13.46 -25.00 1.25
CA LEU A 101 -13.38 -24.17 2.46
C LEU A 101 -12.11 -24.43 3.28
N LYS A 102 -11.74 -25.69 3.49
CA LYS A 102 -10.46 -26.08 4.13
C LYS A 102 -9.25 -25.56 3.34
N THR A 103 -9.31 -25.65 2.02
CA THR A 103 -8.26 -25.13 1.14
C THR A 103 -8.12 -23.61 1.28
N ILE A 104 -9.23 -22.89 1.32
CA ILE A 104 -9.26 -21.43 1.49
C ILE A 104 -8.65 -21.02 2.83
N PHE A 105 -9.09 -21.60 3.94
CA PHE A 105 -8.50 -21.31 5.26
C PHE A 105 -7.02 -21.71 5.34
N GLY A 106 -6.62 -22.80 4.68
CA GLY A 106 -5.22 -23.18 4.53
C GLY A 106 -4.39 -22.11 3.81
N ARG A 107 -4.92 -21.54 2.73
CA ARG A 107 -4.28 -20.44 2.00
C ARG A 107 -4.21 -19.17 2.85
N ILE A 108 -5.28 -18.79 3.55
CA ILE A 108 -5.27 -17.63 4.47
C ILE A 108 -4.17 -17.79 5.52
N ARG A 109 -4.05 -19.00 6.12
CA ARG A 109 -2.99 -19.29 7.09
C ARG A 109 -1.60 -19.19 6.47
N GLY A 110 -1.43 -19.55 5.20
CA GLY A 110 -0.15 -19.43 4.48
C GLY A 110 0.24 -17.97 4.22
N LEU A 111 -0.74 -17.10 3.93
CA LEU A 111 -0.52 -15.68 3.69
C LEU A 111 -0.29 -14.87 4.97
N ALA A 112 -0.95 -15.26 6.07
CA ALA A 112 -0.92 -14.55 7.34
C ALA A 112 -0.79 -15.57 8.51
N PRO A 113 0.38 -16.19 8.71
CA PRO A 113 0.58 -17.25 9.68
C PRO A 113 0.38 -16.82 11.13
N GLU A 114 0.48 -15.54 11.43
CA GLU A 114 0.26 -14.97 12.78
C GLU A 114 -1.23 -14.82 13.12
N GLN A 115 -2.14 -15.17 12.22
CA GLN A 115 -3.58 -15.01 12.43
C GLN A 115 -4.19 -16.32 13.00
N ASP A 116 -4.37 -16.40 14.32
CA ASP A 116 -5.13 -17.46 15.00
C ASP A 116 -6.52 -17.76 14.40
N PRO A 117 -7.31 -16.75 13.90
CA PRO A 117 -8.65 -17.02 13.37
C PRO A 117 -8.69 -18.00 12.20
N ALA A 118 -7.67 -18.03 11.31
CA ALA A 118 -7.67 -18.98 10.19
C ALA A 118 -7.57 -20.44 10.66
N GLN A 119 -6.83 -20.70 11.73
CA GLN A 119 -6.75 -22.02 12.35
C GLN A 119 -8.03 -22.38 13.13
N GLU A 120 -8.65 -21.39 13.74
CA GLU A 120 -9.97 -21.56 14.35
C GLU A 120 -11.02 -21.91 13.30
N GLY A 121 -11.01 -21.24 12.14
CA GLY A 121 -11.85 -21.56 11.00
C GLY A 121 -11.72 -23.03 10.58
N LEU A 122 -10.49 -23.54 10.41
CA LEU A 122 -10.25 -24.94 10.08
C LEU A 122 -10.85 -25.90 11.13
N ARG A 123 -10.65 -25.63 12.42
CA ARG A 123 -11.24 -26.44 13.49
C ARG A 123 -12.77 -26.44 13.48
N ASN A 124 -13.36 -25.29 13.17
CA ASN A 124 -14.81 -25.16 13.10
C ASN A 124 -15.40 -25.90 11.89
N VAL A 125 -14.69 -25.86 10.74
CA VAL A 125 -15.06 -26.66 9.56
C VAL A 125 -14.98 -28.15 9.85
N ASP A 126 -13.91 -28.63 10.50
CA ASP A 126 -13.78 -30.04 10.87
C ASP A 126 -14.90 -30.48 11.86
N ARG A 127 -15.25 -29.61 12.80
CA ARG A 127 -16.36 -29.87 13.75
C ARG A 127 -17.70 -29.95 13.00
N TYR A 128 -17.95 -29.02 12.08
CA TYR A 128 -19.17 -29.04 11.26
C TYR A 128 -19.24 -30.33 10.44
N GLU A 129 -18.15 -30.72 9.77
CA GLU A 129 -18.11 -31.95 8.96
C GLU A 129 -18.41 -33.20 9.81
N GLN A 130 -17.82 -33.32 10.99
CA GLN A 130 -18.10 -34.43 11.92
C GLN A 130 -19.56 -34.47 12.37
N GLN A 131 -20.16 -33.29 12.65
CA GLN A 131 -21.55 -33.20 13.02
C GLN A 131 -22.49 -33.54 11.86
N PHE A 132 -22.13 -33.12 10.65
CA PHE A 132 -22.87 -33.44 9.46
C PHE A 132 -22.83 -34.92 9.12
N ASP A 133 -21.66 -35.58 9.16
CA ASP A 133 -21.54 -37.01 8.94
C ASP A 133 -22.33 -37.82 10.02
N ALA A 134 -22.29 -37.39 11.29
CA ALA A 134 -23.10 -37.98 12.32
C ALA A 134 -24.62 -37.82 12.09
N ALA A 135 -25.01 -36.63 11.59
CA ALA A 135 -26.41 -36.35 11.23
C ALA A 135 -26.88 -37.20 10.05
N VAL A 136 -26.04 -37.38 9.03
CA VAL A 136 -26.31 -38.25 7.89
C VAL A 136 -26.54 -39.70 8.32
N SER A 137 -25.68 -40.24 9.20
CA SER A 137 -25.81 -41.60 9.70
C SER A 137 -27.09 -41.85 10.52
N LEU A 138 -27.57 -40.82 11.23
CA LEU A 138 -28.83 -40.88 11.98
C LEU A 138 -30.08 -40.78 11.09
N ALA A 139 -29.93 -40.12 9.92
CA ALA A 139 -31.05 -39.78 9.05
C ALA A 139 -31.39 -40.86 8.02
N GLU A 140 -30.78 -42.03 8.06
CA GLU A 140 -31.01 -43.11 7.08
C GLU A 140 -32.39 -43.79 7.17
N THR A 141 -33.27 -43.34 8.05
CA THR A 141 -34.63 -43.90 8.20
C THR A 141 -35.64 -43.10 7.37
N PRO A 142 -36.36 -43.66 6.39
CA PRO A 142 -37.28 -42.93 5.55
C PRO A 142 -38.56 -42.51 6.31
N GLY A 143 -38.80 -41.22 6.40
CA GLY A 143 -40.04 -40.64 6.94
C GLY A 143 -40.90 -39.95 5.90
N SER A 144 -42.04 -40.43 5.72
CA SER A 144 -43.40 -39.98 5.40
C SER A 144 -43.72 -38.79 4.42
N THR A 145 -44.91 -38.83 3.90
CA THR A 145 -45.76 -38.01 3.00
C THR A 145 -45.70 -36.45 3.12
N ALA A 146 -45.19 -35.90 4.21
CA ALA A 146 -44.93 -34.48 4.36
C ALA A 146 -43.77 -33.99 3.44
N LEU A 147 -42.90 -34.90 3.04
CA LEU A 147 -41.73 -34.68 2.21
C LEU A 147 -42.08 -34.19 0.80
N GLU A 148 -43.17 -34.63 0.19
CA GLU A 148 -43.54 -34.25 -1.20
C GLU A 148 -43.88 -32.76 -1.32
N ARG A 149 -44.63 -32.19 -0.38
CA ARG A 149 -44.95 -30.75 -0.36
C ARG A 149 -43.75 -29.87 -0.11
N VAL A 150 -42.85 -30.33 0.73
CA VAL A 150 -41.59 -29.63 1.02
C VAL A 150 -40.65 -29.66 -0.19
N GLN A 151 -40.61 -30.79 -0.92
CA GLN A 151 -39.82 -30.94 -2.14
C GLN A 151 -40.16 -29.91 -3.23
N GLU A 152 -41.43 -29.56 -3.38
CA GLU A 152 -41.88 -28.59 -4.37
C GLU A 152 -41.45 -27.17 -4.01
N VAL A 153 -41.53 -26.79 -2.74
CA VAL A 153 -41.09 -25.51 -2.21
C VAL A 153 -39.55 -25.39 -2.28
N VAL A 154 -38.83 -26.45 -1.98
CA VAL A 154 -37.37 -26.49 -2.05
C VAL A 154 -36.87 -26.30 -3.47
N ARG A 155 -37.45 -26.99 -4.46
CA ARG A 155 -37.04 -26.86 -5.87
C ARG A 155 -37.24 -25.45 -6.39
N ALA A 156 -38.33 -24.77 -6.00
CA ALA A 156 -38.55 -23.38 -6.38
C ALA A 156 -37.48 -22.42 -5.83
N TYR A 157 -37.10 -22.60 -4.56
CA TYR A 157 -36.05 -21.77 -3.93
C TYR A 157 -34.63 -22.12 -4.38
N GLU A 158 -34.34 -23.40 -4.69
CA GLU A 158 -33.01 -23.84 -5.11
C GLU A 158 -32.55 -23.12 -6.41
N LYS A 159 -33.47 -22.89 -7.34
CA LYS A 159 -33.12 -22.21 -8.56
C LYS A 159 -32.64 -20.79 -8.31
N ASP A 160 -33.41 -20.03 -7.52
CA ASP A 160 -33.05 -18.63 -7.21
C ASP A 160 -31.76 -18.53 -6.40
N LEU A 161 -31.56 -19.45 -5.43
CA LEU A 161 -30.36 -19.49 -4.60
C LEU A 161 -29.14 -19.92 -5.40
N ASN A 162 -29.30 -20.87 -6.32
CA ASN A 162 -28.20 -21.31 -7.19
C ASN A 162 -27.71 -20.19 -8.13
N ASP A 163 -28.63 -19.40 -8.68
CA ASP A 163 -28.30 -18.26 -9.52
C ASP A 163 -27.52 -17.19 -8.73
N LEU A 164 -27.89 -16.94 -7.48
CA LEU A 164 -27.18 -16.02 -6.59
C LEU A 164 -25.79 -16.54 -6.19
N LEU A 165 -25.67 -17.83 -5.86
CA LEU A 165 -24.38 -18.47 -5.56
C LEU A 165 -23.44 -18.42 -6.77
N GLN A 166 -23.93 -18.70 -7.97
CA GLN A 166 -23.12 -18.58 -9.18
C GLN A 166 -22.68 -17.14 -9.45
N GLN A 167 -23.50 -16.14 -9.14
CA GLN A 167 -23.11 -14.74 -9.23
C GLN A 167 -22.05 -14.39 -8.17
N ALA A 168 -22.19 -14.89 -6.96
CA ALA A 168 -21.22 -14.70 -5.89
C ALA A 168 -19.85 -15.30 -6.24
N HIS A 169 -19.82 -16.53 -6.79
CA HIS A 169 -18.55 -17.15 -7.25
C HIS A 169 -17.88 -16.40 -8.41
N ARG A 170 -18.65 -15.70 -9.24
CA ARG A 170 -18.10 -14.92 -10.38
C ARG A 170 -17.70 -13.51 -10.03
N LYS A 171 -18.36 -12.89 -9.04
CA LYS A 171 -18.15 -11.48 -8.66
C LYS A 171 -18.27 -11.35 -7.15
N THR A 172 -17.18 -11.60 -6.46
CA THR A 172 -17.10 -11.40 -5.01
C THR A 172 -17.36 -9.92 -4.68
N ARG A 173 -18.56 -9.65 -4.13
CA ARG A 173 -18.96 -8.32 -3.64
C ARG A 173 -19.62 -8.50 -2.29
N VAL A 174 -19.19 -7.71 -1.30
CA VAL A 174 -19.68 -7.73 0.09
C VAL A 174 -21.22 -7.73 0.17
N ARG A 175 -21.89 -6.90 -0.63
CA ARG A 175 -23.36 -6.86 -0.67
C ARG A 175 -24.01 -8.16 -1.12
N LEU A 176 -23.36 -8.88 -2.02
CA LEU A 176 -23.90 -10.15 -2.55
C LEU A 176 -23.80 -11.26 -1.49
N VAL A 177 -22.78 -11.24 -0.65
CA VAL A 177 -22.64 -12.20 0.47
C VAL A 177 -23.67 -11.92 1.56
N ASP A 178 -23.97 -10.67 1.86
CA ASP A 178 -25.03 -10.30 2.81
C ASP A 178 -26.43 -10.67 2.29
N ASP A 179 -26.70 -10.48 1.00
CA ASP A 179 -27.95 -10.92 0.35
C ASP A 179 -28.09 -12.44 0.39
N LEU A 180 -27.02 -13.19 0.11
CA LEU A 180 -26.96 -14.64 0.22
C LEU A 180 -27.22 -15.10 1.66
N ARG A 181 -26.54 -14.47 2.64
CA ARG A 181 -26.72 -14.78 4.06
C ARG A 181 -28.17 -14.56 4.52
N SER A 182 -28.78 -13.45 4.07
CA SER A 182 -30.18 -13.15 4.35
C SER A 182 -31.14 -14.16 3.73
N GLN A 183 -30.91 -14.56 2.47
CA GLN A 183 -31.74 -15.53 1.77
C GLN A 183 -31.59 -16.95 2.33
N VAL A 184 -30.37 -17.40 2.63
CA VAL A 184 -30.13 -18.68 3.31
C VAL A 184 -30.77 -18.68 4.69
N GLY A 185 -30.71 -17.58 5.44
CA GLY A 185 -31.38 -17.43 6.72
C GLY A 185 -32.90 -17.48 6.63
N SER A 186 -33.49 -16.85 5.61
CA SER A 186 -34.95 -16.89 5.38
C SER A 186 -35.43 -18.25 4.91
N PHE A 187 -34.64 -18.95 4.11
CA PHE A 187 -34.85 -20.33 3.69
C PHE A 187 -34.79 -21.27 4.89
N ASP A 188 -33.77 -21.16 5.74
CA ASP A 188 -33.66 -21.91 6.97
C ASP A 188 -34.89 -21.76 7.85
N THR A 189 -35.36 -20.54 8.08
CA THR A 189 -36.51 -20.27 8.95
C THR A 189 -37.82 -20.88 8.41
N LYS A 190 -38.05 -20.80 7.10
CA LYS A 190 -39.25 -21.35 6.49
C LYS A 190 -39.26 -22.86 6.44
N ILE A 191 -38.13 -23.49 6.15
CA ILE A 191 -38.04 -24.96 6.04
C ILE A 191 -37.93 -25.62 7.38
N VAL A 192 -37.16 -25.06 8.31
CA VAL A 192 -37.08 -25.57 9.67
C VAL A 192 -38.45 -25.63 10.31
N SER A 193 -39.25 -24.58 10.20
CA SER A 193 -40.63 -24.58 10.73
C SER A 193 -41.55 -25.63 10.11
N THR A 194 -41.32 -26.02 8.86
CA THR A 194 -42.16 -26.95 8.11
C THR A 194 -41.71 -28.40 8.28
N VAL A 195 -40.40 -28.64 8.44
CA VAL A 195 -39.78 -29.99 8.52
C VAL A 195 -39.61 -30.44 9.96
N GLU A 196 -39.33 -29.51 10.88
CA GLU A 196 -39.26 -29.83 12.33
C GLU A 196 -40.54 -30.44 12.86
N ALA A 197 -41.67 -30.13 12.26
CA ALA A 197 -42.93 -30.79 12.63
C ALA A 197 -42.99 -32.28 12.26
N GLY A 198 -42.11 -32.80 11.40
CA GLY A 198 -42.18 -34.13 10.83
C GLY A 198 -41.05 -35.12 11.15
N ASP A 199 -39.84 -34.65 11.49
CA ASP A 199 -38.67 -35.51 11.73
C ASP A 199 -37.97 -35.21 13.07
N PRO A 200 -38.18 -36.02 14.10
CA PRO A 200 -37.55 -35.80 15.42
C PRO A 200 -36.04 -35.94 15.41
N THR A 201 -35.44 -36.54 14.39
CA THR A 201 -33.97 -36.65 14.25
C THR A 201 -33.39 -35.36 13.79
N LEU A 202 -34.00 -34.71 12.80
CA LEU A 202 -33.61 -33.39 12.30
C LEU A 202 -33.77 -32.32 13.39
N GLN A 203 -34.84 -32.37 14.19
CA GLN A 203 -35.00 -31.43 15.32
C GLN A 203 -33.83 -31.44 16.30
N ARG A 204 -33.22 -32.62 16.56
CA ARG A 204 -32.09 -32.71 17.49
C ARG A 204 -30.78 -32.25 16.91
N VAL A 205 -30.57 -32.42 15.59
CA VAL A 205 -29.26 -32.23 14.95
C VAL A 205 -29.16 -30.87 14.32
N ALA A 206 -30.28 -30.34 13.77
CA ALA A 206 -30.29 -29.04 13.08
C ALA A 206 -29.73 -27.88 13.91
N PRO A 207 -30.04 -27.69 15.20
CA PRO A 207 -29.47 -26.62 16.00
C PRO A 207 -27.95 -26.69 16.15
N ALA A 208 -27.40 -27.93 16.29
CA ALA A 208 -25.95 -28.10 16.41
C ALA A 208 -25.22 -27.79 15.10
N LEU A 209 -25.75 -28.24 13.98
CA LEU A 209 -25.23 -27.91 12.63
C LEU A 209 -25.33 -26.42 12.36
N GLN A 210 -26.44 -25.79 12.73
CA GLN A 210 -26.60 -24.35 12.59
C GLN A 210 -25.57 -23.59 13.43
N ALA A 211 -25.37 -23.96 14.69
CA ALA A 211 -24.40 -23.31 15.56
C ALA A 211 -22.97 -23.46 15.03
N SER A 212 -22.56 -24.65 14.58
CA SER A 212 -21.19 -24.86 14.07
C SER A 212 -20.96 -24.15 12.73
N SER A 213 -21.96 -24.15 11.83
CA SER A 213 -21.86 -23.40 10.59
C SER A 213 -21.78 -21.89 10.82
N GLN A 214 -22.54 -21.38 11.81
CA GLN A 214 -22.49 -19.98 12.19
C GLN A 214 -21.09 -19.61 12.72
N GLN A 215 -20.48 -20.47 13.52
CA GLN A 215 -19.10 -20.25 13.98
C GLN A 215 -18.09 -20.12 12.83
N VAL A 216 -18.25 -20.91 11.76
CA VAL A 216 -17.41 -20.78 10.56
C VAL A 216 -17.64 -19.42 9.86
N LEU A 217 -18.91 -19.03 9.69
CA LEU A 217 -19.28 -17.76 9.09
C LEU A 217 -18.78 -16.57 9.93
N ASP A 218 -18.85 -16.65 11.25
CA ASP A 218 -18.36 -15.59 12.14
C ASP A 218 -16.84 -15.43 12.01
N VAL A 219 -16.09 -16.52 11.96
CA VAL A 219 -14.65 -16.48 11.75
C VAL A 219 -14.31 -15.92 10.36
N ALA A 220 -15.01 -16.34 9.31
CA ALA A 220 -14.80 -15.84 7.97
C ALA A 220 -15.09 -14.32 7.88
N SER A 221 -16.22 -13.88 8.45
CA SER A 221 -16.59 -12.45 8.46
C SER A 221 -15.64 -11.61 9.30
N GLU A 222 -15.09 -12.13 10.38
CA GLU A 222 -14.08 -11.44 11.19
C GLU A 222 -12.75 -11.31 10.43
N LEU A 223 -12.32 -12.35 9.72
CA LEU A 223 -11.12 -12.31 8.86
C LEU A 223 -11.30 -11.30 7.72
N GLU A 224 -12.46 -11.29 7.08
CA GLU A 224 -12.83 -10.34 6.04
C GLU A 224 -12.79 -8.90 6.59
N ARG A 225 -13.48 -8.65 7.70
CA ARG A 225 -13.52 -7.34 8.34
C ARG A 225 -12.14 -6.84 8.74
N ARG A 226 -11.32 -7.72 9.34
CA ARG A 226 -9.93 -7.39 9.72
C ARG A 226 -9.06 -7.13 8.49
N GLY A 227 -9.21 -7.92 7.45
CA GLY A 227 -8.46 -7.75 6.20
C GLY A 227 -8.76 -6.39 5.57
N TRP A 228 -10.03 -6.05 5.37
CA TRP A 228 -10.43 -4.76 4.80
C TRP A 228 -10.07 -3.58 5.71
N ALA A 229 -10.17 -3.73 7.03
CA ALA A 229 -9.75 -2.69 7.97
C ALA A 229 -8.26 -2.38 7.85
N ARG A 230 -7.40 -3.41 7.70
CA ARG A 230 -5.96 -3.23 7.47
C ARG A 230 -5.68 -2.56 6.13
N VAL A 231 -6.30 -3.03 5.04
CA VAL A 231 -6.19 -2.38 3.73
C VAL A 231 -6.52 -0.89 3.83
N GLN A 232 -7.57 -0.53 4.56
CA GLN A 232 -7.98 0.86 4.74
C GLN A 232 -6.99 1.65 5.61
N GLN A 233 -6.46 1.03 6.66
CA GLN A 233 -5.42 1.62 7.51
C GLN A 233 -4.14 1.87 6.72
N ASP A 234 -3.62 0.85 6.03
CA ASP A 234 -2.40 0.93 5.23
C ASP A 234 -2.55 1.94 4.08
N HIS A 235 -3.74 2.00 3.45
CA HIS A 235 -4.05 3.04 2.47
C HIS A 235 -4.01 4.45 3.08
N SER A 236 -4.48 4.63 4.31
CA SER A 236 -4.43 5.91 5.01
C SER A 236 -3.01 6.31 5.42
N GLU A 237 -2.19 5.34 5.81
CA GLU A 237 -0.77 5.52 6.11
C GLU A 237 0.03 5.88 4.85
N ALA A 238 -0.21 5.16 3.75
CA ALA A 238 0.38 5.47 2.45
C ALA A 238 0.06 6.91 2.00
N ARG A 239 -1.19 7.36 2.16
CA ARG A 239 -1.58 8.75 1.88
C ARG A 239 -0.85 9.76 2.76
N ARG A 240 -0.69 9.48 4.05
CA ARG A 240 0.05 10.36 4.98
C ARG A 240 1.52 10.45 4.61
N LEU A 241 2.13 9.32 4.22
CA LEU A 241 3.52 9.26 3.75
C LEU A 241 3.70 10.05 2.45
N LEU A 242 2.81 9.87 1.47
CA LEU A 242 2.81 10.65 0.22
C LEU A 242 2.73 12.15 0.50
N TYR A 243 1.79 12.57 1.34
CA TYR A 243 1.62 13.98 1.67
C TYR A 243 2.84 14.57 2.38
N ARG A 244 3.46 13.81 3.31
CA ARG A 244 4.70 14.23 3.97
C ARG A 244 5.85 14.29 2.97
N ALA A 245 6.00 13.28 2.10
CA ALA A 245 7.03 13.25 1.08
C ALA A 245 6.89 14.44 0.12
N GLU A 246 5.69 14.74 -0.35
CA GLU A 246 5.39 15.87 -1.22
C GLU A 246 5.79 17.20 -0.57
N TRP A 247 5.42 17.44 0.68
CA TRP A 247 5.77 18.66 1.41
C TRP A 247 7.30 18.77 1.62
N VAL A 248 7.94 17.70 2.08
CA VAL A 248 9.37 17.72 2.32
C VAL A 248 10.15 17.91 1.02
N LEU A 249 9.80 17.17 -0.05
CA LEU A 249 10.42 17.33 -1.36
C LEU A 249 10.19 18.72 -1.94
N SER A 250 8.99 19.28 -1.78
CA SER A 250 8.68 20.64 -2.24
C SER A 250 9.51 21.69 -1.53
N ILE A 251 9.65 21.61 -0.20
CA ILE A 251 10.48 22.53 0.58
C ILE A 251 11.95 22.41 0.18
N VAL A 252 12.46 21.19 0.07
CA VAL A 252 13.86 20.97 -0.31
C VAL A 252 14.11 21.42 -1.75
N SER A 253 13.19 21.18 -2.68
CA SER A 253 13.26 21.68 -4.06
C SER A 253 13.27 23.21 -4.11
N ALA A 254 12.41 23.87 -3.35
CA ALA A 254 12.37 25.32 -3.25
C ALA A 254 13.67 25.89 -2.70
N LEU A 255 14.22 25.30 -1.65
CA LEU A 255 15.53 25.69 -1.09
C LEU A 255 16.66 25.50 -2.09
N THR A 256 16.65 24.37 -2.83
CA THR A 256 17.65 24.10 -3.88
C THR A 256 17.56 25.12 -5.00
N LEU A 257 16.35 25.50 -5.40
CA LEU A 257 16.11 26.49 -6.43
C LEU A 257 16.58 27.89 -6.00
N LEU A 258 16.24 28.32 -4.78
CA LEU A 258 16.71 29.57 -4.18
C LEU A 258 18.25 29.60 -4.11
N PHE A 259 18.85 28.50 -3.69
CA PHE A 259 20.29 28.37 -3.62
C PHE A 259 20.93 28.43 -5.01
N SER A 260 20.38 27.77 -6.00
CA SER A 260 20.85 27.80 -7.39
C SER A 260 20.81 29.23 -7.96
N VAL A 261 19.70 29.95 -7.73
CA VAL A 261 19.57 31.35 -8.13
C VAL A 261 20.64 32.20 -7.44
N TRP A 262 20.82 32.04 -6.12
CA TRP A 262 21.84 32.75 -5.38
C TRP A 262 23.26 32.52 -5.92
N VAL A 263 23.62 31.27 -6.18
CA VAL A 263 24.90 30.90 -6.81
C VAL A 263 25.07 31.53 -8.18
N SER A 264 23.99 31.55 -9.01
CA SER A 264 23.99 32.18 -10.34
C SER A 264 24.30 33.68 -10.31
N PHE A 265 23.93 34.38 -9.26
CA PHE A 265 24.28 35.80 -9.09
C PHE A 265 25.67 36.05 -8.49
N VAL A 266 26.13 35.15 -7.63
CA VAL A 266 27.39 35.32 -6.90
C VAL A 266 28.59 35.00 -7.79
N ILE A 267 28.56 33.93 -8.59
CA ILE A 267 29.68 33.50 -9.44
C ILE A 267 30.06 34.56 -10.48
N PRO A 268 29.11 35.11 -11.28
CA PRO A 268 29.48 36.16 -12.25
C PRO A 268 30.11 37.41 -11.62
N ARG A 269 29.61 37.83 -10.46
CA ARG A 269 30.15 38.99 -9.76
C ARG A 269 31.54 38.79 -9.18
N GLN A 270 31.85 37.59 -8.71
CA GLN A 270 33.13 37.30 -8.02
C GLN A 270 34.21 36.80 -9.00
N VAL A 271 33.86 36.27 -10.14
CA VAL A 271 34.77 35.62 -11.09
C VAL A 271 34.78 36.30 -12.44
N VAL A 272 33.63 36.46 -13.07
CA VAL A 272 33.55 36.95 -14.43
C VAL A 272 33.87 38.46 -14.54
N LYS A 273 33.30 39.25 -13.63
CA LYS A 273 33.54 40.72 -13.66
C LYS A 273 35.02 41.08 -13.51
N PRO A 274 35.79 40.55 -12.51
CA PRO A 274 37.23 40.80 -12.39
C PRO A 274 38.03 40.31 -13.61
N LEU A 275 37.65 39.19 -14.23
CA LEU A 275 38.34 38.70 -15.43
C LEU A 275 38.12 39.62 -16.64
N VAL A 276 36.91 40.14 -16.79
CA VAL A 276 36.62 41.13 -17.88
C VAL A 276 37.36 42.42 -17.66
N GLU A 277 37.42 42.92 -16.40
CA GLU A 277 38.19 44.13 -16.06
C GLU A 277 39.69 43.92 -16.35
N LEU A 278 40.23 42.75 -15.99
CA LEU A 278 41.63 42.41 -16.26
C LEU A 278 41.90 42.32 -17.79
N ARG A 279 40.99 41.68 -18.55
CA ARG A 279 41.10 41.61 -20.00
C ARG A 279 41.10 43.01 -20.64
N ASN A 280 40.13 43.84 -20.26
CA ASN A 280 40.07 45.20 -20.76
C ASN A 280 41.35 45.98 -20.44
N ALA A 281 41.94 45.82 -19.25
CA ALA A 281 43.20 46.46 -18.92
C ALA A 281 44.36 45.98 -19.79
N VAL A 282 44.41 44.69 -20.13
CA VAL A 282 45.41 44.14 -21.07
C VAL A 282 45.20 44.68 -22.49
N ASP A 283 43.93 44.72 -22.96
CA ASP A 283 43.59 45.21 -24.29
C ASP A 283 43.93 46.74 -24.46
N HIS A 284 43.68 47.53 -23.43
CA HIS A 284 44.09 48.94 -23.38
C HIS A 284 45.61 49.11 -23.40
N ALA A 285 46.34 48.29 -22.61
CA ALA A 285 47.79 48.33 -22.63
C ALA A 285 48.39 47.94 -23.99
N ALA A 286 47.77 46.97 -24.68
CA ALA A 286 48.15 46.55 -26.02
C ALA A 286 47.92 47.65 -27.08
N SER A 287 46.98 48.55 -26.84
CA SER A 287 46.73 49.73 -27.73
C SER A 287 47.61 50.94 -27.42
N GLY A 288 48.60 50.79 -26.54
CA GLY A 288 49.55 51.85 -26.20
C GLY A 288 49.12 52.77 -25.06
N ASN A 289 47.98 52.53 -24.43
CA ASN A 289 47.51 53.27 -23.27
C ASN A 289 47.96 52.57 -21.97
N TYR A 290 49.05 53.01 -21.36
CA TYR A 290 49.63 52.43 -20.18
C TYR A 290 49.14 53.07 -18.86
N GLN A 291 48.34 54.16 -18.93
CA GLN A 291 47.76 54.81 -17.76
C GLN A 291 46.44 54.15 -17.35
N ILE A 292 46.51 52.91 -16.85
CA ILE A 292 45.33 52.15 -16.47
C ILE A 292 45.39 51.89 -14.96
N GLU A 293 44.45 52.48 -14.22
CA GLU A 293 44.21 52.11 -12.82
C GLU A 293 43.08 51.09 -12.80
N PHE A 294 43.44 49.86 -12.40
CA PHE A 294 42.45 48.85 -12.02
C PHE A 294 42.79 48.30 -10.62
N GLU A 295 41.79 48.34 -9.74
CA GLU A 295 41.89 47.80 -8.39
C GLU A 295 41.05 46.54 -8.27
N LEU A 296 41.70 45.38 -8.21
CA LEU A 296 41.06 44.15 -7.78
C LEU A 296 41.17 44.05 -6.28
N ARG A 297 40.04 44.15 -5.60
CA ARG A 297 39.94 43.97 -4.13
C ARG A 297 39.75 42.52 -3.80
N GLY A 298 40.58 41.96 -2.93
CA GLY A 298 40.50 40.60 -2.42
C GLY A 298 41.86 39.92 -2.30
N GLU A 299 41.80 38.62 -2.10
CA GLU A 299 42.98 37.74 -2.02
C GLU A 299 42.77 36.55 -2.94
N GLY A 300 43.84 35.97 -3.51
CA GLY A 300 43.79 34.77 -4.34
C GLY A 300 44.36 34.98 -5.75
N GLU A 301 44.32 33.93 -6.58
CA GLU A 301 44.98 33.82 -7.89
C GLU A 301 44.63 34.95 -8.85
N LEU A 302 43.39 35.48 -8.81
CA LEU A 302 42.98 36.61 -9.65
C LEU A 302 43.67 37.89 -9.25
N VAL A 303 43.92 38.12 -7.97
CA VAL A 303 44.63 39.30 -7.49
C VAL A 303 46.13 39.19 -7.82
N ASP A 304 46.68 37.97 -7.69
CA ASP A 304 48.08 37.72 -8.05
C ASP A 304 48.32 37.87 -9.55
N LEU A 305 47.37 37.40 -10.38
CA LEU A 305 47.38 37.64 -11.82
C LEU A 305 47.27 39.15 -12.15
N ALA A 306 46.38 39.84 -11.44
CA ALA A 306 46.25 41.30 -11.61
C ALA A 306 47.52 42.06 -11.22
N LYS A 307 48.23 41.68 -10.17
CA LYS A 307 49.52 42.21 -9.78
C LYS A 307 50.59 41.95 -10.84
N SER A 308 50.62 40.74 -11.40
CA SER A 308 51.53 40.34 -12.44
C SER A 308 51.31 41.17 -13.75
N VAL A 309 50.05 41.32 -14.13
CA VAL A 309 49.66 42.17 -15.27
C VAL A 309 50.01 43.64 -15.04
N ARG A 310 49.74 44.17 -13.83
CA ARG A 310 50.10 45.54 -13.46
C ARG A 310 51.62 45.77 -13.55
N ASN A 311 52.42 44.82 -13.02
CA ASN A 311 53.89 44.90 -13.10
C ASN A 311 54.38 44.85 -14.54
N LEU A 312 53.75 44.07 -15.43
CA LEU A 312 54.05 44.00 -16.84
C LEU A 312 53.77 45.35 -17.55
N ILE A 313 52.58 45.92 -17.31
CA ILE A 313 52.18 47.21 -17.87
C ILE A 313 53.12 48.34 -17.40
N ALA A 314 53.49 48.33 -16.11
CA ALA A 314 54.42 49.31 -15.56
C ALA A 314 55.81 49.23 -16.20
N ARG A 315 56.32 48.00 -16.47
CA ARG A 315 57.59 47.83 -17.21
C ARG A 315 57.52 48.27 -18.65
N LEU A 316 56.40 48.04 -19.36
CA LEU A 316 56.20 48.49 -20.70
C LEU A 316 56.12 50.01 -20.78
N ASN A 317 55.50 50.71 -19.82
CA ASN A 317 55.47 52.16 -19.69
C ASN A 317 56.82 52.80 -19.41
N GLN A 318 57.80 52.06 -18.82
CA GLN A 318 59.13 52.51 -18.57
C GLN A 318 60.08 52.27 -19.77
N ALA A 319 59.73 51.37 -20.67
CA ALA A 319 60.57 50.97 -21.81
C ALA A 319 60.17 51.64 -23.13
N GLY A 320 59.05 52.33 -23.23
CA GLY A 320 58.60 53.12 -24.35
C GLY A 320 58.66 54.61 -24.06
#